data_02b2cd192749b1b191f49717dea3100b
#
_entry.id   02b2cd192749b1b191f49717dea3100b
#
_cell.length_a   1.000
_cell.length_b   1.000
_cell.length_c   1.000
_cell.angle_alpha   90.00
_cell.angle_beta   90.00
_cell.angle_gamma   90.00
#
_symmetry.space_group_name_H-M   'P 1'
#
loop_
_entity.id
_entity.type
_entity.pdbx_description
1 polymer ?
#
loop_
_entity_poly.entity_id
_entity_poly.type
_entity_poly.pdbx_seq_one_letter_code
_entity_poly.pdbx_strand_id
1 'polypeptide(L)'
;MHTASLAATTAGYAMPQLWRVLTKTGYFLGLSGAIGATVTYATTVRPALRAPETDAKDAEVLRRRAAGYLAGAGAVLLVAGYFQLAARVARAGKGMPFGDALAPDRILDFLRAPAAKGAWIAQGTVYLLQNAVLVVAAVALLALAAPAARRHVDRIALAALPLALVVTLVGAVPTTVPAGLDAWLNLVFDQAHIVSGVVWLGGLALLVALAGTRGRLGDGAGLLWADVWRRFGLVAMVCVGTVTVSGLWLSWKHVGGISQLWTTGYGVALLVKVLLVAALVAAGAFNQLWLMPRIVRARGADDTGSLLHLTLRHFPKVVWGEVALGVAVLAVMPFISGSARTEAGSPKAVSSGTLLAGGAALTLALAASLYATVRMSDALARRSAVASTA
;
A
#
# COMPACT_ATOMS: atom_id res chain seq x y z
N MET A 1 -6.73 37.14 -44.52
CA MET A 1 -5.67 36.44 -43.78
C MET A 1 -5.89 36.70 -42.33
N HIS A 2 -6.63 35.83 -41.64
CA HIS A 2 -6.79 35.86 -40.17
C HIS A 2 -6.00 34.68 -39.62
N THR A 3 -4.83 34.97 -39.05
CA THR A 3 -4.09 34.03 -38.23
C THR A 3 -4.80 33.89 -36.89
N ALA A 4 -5.66 32.89 -36.74
CA ALA A 4 -6.16 32.46 -35.46
C ALA A 4 -5.00 31.84 -34.70
N SER A 5 -4.39 32.61 -33.78
CA SER A 5 -3.47 32.15 -32.78
C SER A 5 -4.26 31.21 -31.83
N LEU A 6 -4.16 29.91 -32.04
CA LEU A 6 -4.52 28.91 -31.06
C LEU A 6 -3.48 29.00 -29.93
N ALA A 7 -3.70 29.94 -28.99
CA ALA A 7 -3.09 29.88 -27.67
C ALA A 7 -3.61 28.60 -27.00
N ALA A 8 -2.83 27.52 -27.14
CA ALA A 8 -3.02 26.34 -26.28
C ALA A 8 -2.85 26.83 -24.84
N THR A 9 -3.97 26.99 -24.14
CA THR A 9 -3.96 27.20 -22.69
C THR A 9 -3.27 25.97 -22.07
N THR A 10 -1.98 26.12 -21.76
CA THR A 10 -1.28 25.20 -20.90
C THR A 10 -2.09 25.12 -19.61
N ALA A 11 -2.72 23.99 -19.37
CA ALA A 11 -3.47 23.76 -18.14
C ALA A 11 -2.45 23.81 -16.99
N GLY A 12 -2.38 24.96 -16.32
CA GLY A 12 -1.46 25.18 -15.20
C GLY A 12 -1.70 24.15 -14.10
N TYR A 13 -0.64 23.72 -13.43
CA TYR A 13 -0.73 22.83 -12.28
C TYR A 13 -1.61 23.47 -11.20
N ALA A 14 -2.67 22.77 -10.81
CA ALA A 14 -3.56 23.20 -9.72
C ALA A 14 -3.23 22.44 -8.44
N MET A 15 -2.84 23.18 -7.40
CA MET A 15 -2.62 22.59 -6.07
C MET A 15 -3.91 21.94 -5.56
N PRO A 16 -3.85 20.70 -5.02
CA PRO A 16 -5.02 20.06 -4.48
C PRO A 16 -5.51 20.80 -3.23
N GLN A 17 -6.81 20.97 -3.11
CA GLN A 17 -7.43 21.51 -1.89
C GLN A 17 -7.20 20.55 -0.72
N LEU A 18 -7.11 21.07 0.52
CA LEU A 18 -6.80 20.30 1.72
C LEU A 18 -7.73 19.10 1.93
N TRP A 19 -9.02 19.25 1.70
CA TRP A 19 -9.98 18.15 1.82
C TRP A 19 -9.66 16.99 0.87
N ARG A 20 -9.13 17.28 -0.34
CA ARG A 20 -8.71 16.23 -1.29
C ARG A 20 -7.50 15.46 -0.76
N VAL A 21 -6.57 16.15 -0.09
CA VAL A 21 -5.42 15.51 0.54
C VAL A 21 -5.88 14.60 1.68
N LEU A 22 -6.71 15.13 2.58
CA LEU A 22 -7.18 14.40 3.75
C LEU A 22 -8.04 13.19 3.39
N THR A 23 -9.02 13.35 2.49
CA THR A 23 -9.92 12.24 2.12
C THR A 23 -9.19 11.13 1.38
N LYS A 24 -8.30 11.46 0.44
CA LYS A 24 -7.53 10.46 -0.31
C LYS A 24 -6.53 9.74 0.58
N THR A 25 -5.78 10.47 1.41
CA THR A 25 -4.83 9.89 2.36
C THR A 25 -5.54 8.98 3.36
N GLY A 26 -6.62 9.45 3.98
CA GLY A 26 -7.44 8.67 4.92
C GLY A 26 -8.01 7.40 4.28
N TYR A 27 -8.50 7.48 3.05
CA TYR A 27 -8.99 6.31 2.32
C TYR A 27 -7.89 5.26 2.10
N PHE A 28 -6.70 5.66 1.65
CA PHE A 28 -5.59 4.74 1.46
C PHE A 28 -5.02 4.20 2.79
N LEU A 29 -5.07 4.97 3.88
CA LEU A 29 -4.77 4.46 5.22
C LEU A 29 -5.78 3.38 5.64
N GLY A 30 -7.07 3.60 5.42
CA GLY A 30 -8.12 2.61 5.66
C GLY A 30 -7.90 1.33 4.83
N LEU A 31 -7.62 1.45 3.54
CA LEU A 31 -7.28 0.31 2.68
C LEU A 31 -6.01 -0.40 3.14
N SER A 32 -4.96 0.33 3.52
CA SER A 32 -3.73 -0.26 4.05
C SER A 32 -4.01 -1.06 5.31
N GLY A 33 -4.80 -0.52 6.24
CA GLY A 33 -5.23 -1.24 7.43
C GLY A 33 -6.07 -2.48 7.12
N ALA A 34 -7.02 -2.39 6.19
CA ALA A 34 -7.92 -3.49 5.87
C ALA A 34 -7.22 -4.57 5.02
N ILE A 35 -6.56 -4.22 3.91
CA ILE A 35 -5.92 -5.18 3.01
C ILE A 35 -4.56 -5.60 3.57
N GLY A 36 -3.69 -4.61 3.87
CA GLY A 36 -2.31 -4.89 4.24
C GLY A 36 -2.20 -5.62 5.57
N ALA A 37 -2.97 -5.21 6.58
CA ALA A 37 -2.95 -5.91 7.86
C ALA A 37 -3.57 -7.31 7.77
N THR A 38 -4.64 -7.52 7.01
CA THR A 38 -5.23 -8.85 6.84
C THR A 38 -4.32 -9.79 6.06
N VAL A 39 -3.66 -9.32 4.98
CA VAL A 39 -2.63 -10.10 4.25
C VAL A 39 -1.50 -10.49 5.20
N THR A 40 -0.93 -9.52 5.91
CA THR A 40 0.20 -9.76 6.83
C THR A 40 -0.22 -10.66 8.00
N TYR A 41 -1.43 -10.48 8.54
CA TYR A 41 -1.96 -11.38 9.55
C TYR A 41 -2.07 -12.81 9.01
N ALA A 42 -2.64 -13.00 7.83
CA ALA A 42 -2.86 -14.32 7.25
C ALA A 42 -1.55 -15.04 6.86
N THR A 43 -0.60 -14.33 6.26
CA THR A 43 0.62 -14.92 5.68
C THR A 43 1.81 -14.94 6.64
N THR A 44 1.81 -14.07 7.64
CA THR A 44 2.98 -13.84 8.51
C THR A 44 2.67 -14.14 9.97
N VAL A 45 1.70 -13.43 10.56
CA VAL A 45 1.43 -13.51 12.00
C VAL A 45 0.76 -14.81 12.37
N ARG A 46 -0.35 -15.17 11.71
CA ARG A 46 -1.12 -16.38 12.00
C ARG A 46 -0.30 -17.67 11.89
N PRO A 47 0.55 -17.89 10.85
CA PRO A 47 1.42 -19.07 10.82
C PRO A 47 2.42 -19.11 11.97
N ALA A 48 3.03 -17.96 12.33
CA ALA A 48 3.95 -17.89 13.47
C ALA A 48 3.27 -18.19 14.80
N LEU A 49 2.03 -17.70 15.00
CA LEU A 49 1.24 -17.99 16.21
C LEU A 49 0.76 -19.45 16.34
N ARG A 50 0.88 -20.23 15.27
CA ARG A 50 0.52 -21.66 15.22
C ARG A 50 1.72 -22.59 15.29
N ALA A 51 2.93 -22.04 15.32
CA ALA A 51 4.15 -22.82 15.45
C ALA A 51 4.15 -23.56 16.84
N PRO A 52 4.60 -24.81 16.89
CA PRO A 52 4.57 -25.61 18.13
C PRO A 52 5.36 -24.97 19.29
N GLU A 53 6.39 -24.16 18.94
CA GLU A 53 7.27 -23.49 19.90
C GLU A 53 6.64 -22.22 20.50
N THR A 54 5.50 -21.78 19.98
CA THR A 54 4.86 -20.51 20.41
C THR A 54 4.06 -20.73 21.69
N ASP A 55 4.37 -19.95 22.73
CA ASP A 55 3.61 -19.94 23.97
C ASP A 55 2.15 -19.50 23.73
N ALA A 56 1.20 -20.25 24.31
CA ALA A 56 -0.23 -20.01 24.11
C ALA A 56 -0.68 -18.64 24.65
N LYS A 57 -0.06 -18.16 25.74
CA LYS A 57 -0.34 -16.85 26.33
C LYS A 57 0.14 -15.71 25.41
N ASP A 58 1.33 -15.83 24.85
CA ASP A 58 1.87 -14.88 23.89
C ASP A 58 1.02 -14.84 22.61
N ALA A 59 0.62 -16.01 22.12
CA ALA A 59 -0.27 -16.13 20.98
C ALA A 59 -1.62 -15.42 21.21
N GLU A 60 -2.21 -15.58 22.39
CA GLU A 60 -3.48 -14.94 22.73
C GLU A 60 -3.34 -13.41 22.85
N VAL A 61 -2.26 -12.91 23.48
CA VAL A 61 -1.96 -11.46 23.57
C VAL A 61 -1.89 -10.85 22.18
N LEU A 62 -1.15 -11.48 21.25
CA LEU A 62 -0.98 -10.99 19.90
C LEU A 62 -2.27 -11.09 19.06
N ARG A 63 -3.06 -12.18 19.20
CA ARG A 63 -4.37 -12.30 18.56
C ARG A 63 -5.34 -11.20 18.99
N ARG A 64 -5.43 -10.93 20.29
CA ARG A 64 -6.27 -9.84 20.81
C ARG A 64 -5.85 -8.48 20.29
N ARG A 65 -4.56 -8.23 20.23
CA ARG A 65 -4.02 -6.97 19.70
C ARG A 65 -4.28 -6.84 18.20
N ALA A 66 -4.08 -7.91 17.43
CA ALA A 66 -4.40 -7.95 16.00
C ALA A 66 -5.89 -7.70 15.76
N ALA A 67 -6.78 -8.36 16.53
CA ALA A 67 -8.22 -8.12 16.42
C ALA A 67 -8.59 -6.66 16.67
N GLY A 68 -8.02 -6.02 17.69
CA GLY A 68 -8.24 -4.61 17.97
C GLY A 68 -7.73 -3.69 16.86
N TYR A 69 -6.56 -3.99 16.29
CA TYR A 69 -6.02 -3.23 15.15
C TYR A 69 -6.90 -3.36 13.90
N LEU A 70 -7.30 -4.59 13.56
CA LEU A 70 -8.18 -4.86 12.41
C LEU A 70 -9.55 -4.19 12.57
N ALA A 71 -10.12 -4.19 13.79
CA ALA A 71 -11.35 -3.46 14.08
C ALA A 71 -11.19 -1.95 13.86
N GLY A 72 -10.09 -1.36 14.34
CA GLY A 72 -9.76 0.03 14.09
C GLY A 72 -9.59 0.34 12.60
N ALA A 73 -8.94 -0.55 11.86
CA ALA A 73 -8.78 -0.44 10.41
C ALA A 73 -10.14 -0.45 9.68
N GLY A 74 -11.06 -1.32 10.11
CA GLY A 74 -12.44 -1.34 9.60
C GLY A 74 -13.18 -0.02 9.86
N ALA A 75 -13.05 0.56 11.06
CA ALA A 75 -13.64 1.85 11.38
C ALA A 75 -13.06 2.98 10.51
N VAL A 76 -11.73 3.03 10.37
CA VAL A 76 -11.07 4.04 9.51
C VAL A 76 -11.51 3.88 8.05
N LEU A 77 -11.58 2.64 7.53
CA LEU A 77 -12.01 2.37 6.16
C LEU A 77 -13.45 2.82 5.92
N LEU A 78 -14.36 2.56 6.86
CA LEU A 78 -15.76 2.95 6.75
C LEU A 78 -15.91 4.46 6.70
N VAL A 79 -15.30 5.17 7.66
CA VAL A 79 -15.37 6.63 7.74
C VAL A 79 -14.69 7.29 6.55
N ALA A 80 -13.45 6.88 6.23
CA ALA A 80 -12.70 7.44 5.13
C ALA A 80 -13.33 7.10 3.76
N GLY A 81 -14.00 5.94 3.65
CA GLY A 81 -14.76 5.54 2.46
C GLY A 81 -15.90 6.51 2.15
N TYR A 82 -16.66 6.90 3.17
CA TYR A 82 -17.72 7.90 3.04
C TYR A 82 -17.19 9.25 2.56
N PHE A 83 -16.14 9.77 3.22
CA PHE A 83 -15.53 11.04 2.82
C PHE A 83 -14.89 10.97 1.42
N GLN A 84 -14.33 9.84 1.05
CA GLN A 84 -13.79 9.65 -0.30
C GLN A 84 -14.90 9.60 -1.37
N LEU A 85 -16.06 9.03 -1.05
CA LEU A 85 -17.22 9.05 -1.94
C LEU A 85 -17.74 10.51 -2.10
N ALA A 86 -17.92 11.26 -1.01
CA ALA A 86 -18.26 12.66 -1.06
C ALA A 86 -17.25 13.50 -1.86
N ALA A 87 -15.94 13.19 -1.71
CA ALA A 87 -14.89 13.82 -2.51
C ALA A 87 -15.01 13.55 -4.02
N ARG A 88 -15.57 12.40 -4.41
CA ARG A 88 -15.89 12.10 -5.82
C ARG A 88 -17.09 12.91 -6.31
N VAL A 89 -18.12 13.03 -5.48
CA VAL A 89 -19.30 13.87 -5.76
C VAL A 89 -18.89 15.33 -5.96
N ALA A 90 -18.09 15.90 -5.07
CA ALA A 90 -17.59 17.28 -5.18
C ALA A 90 -16.80 17.52 -6.49
N ARG A 91 -16.00 16.54 -6.90
CA ARG A 91 -15.24 16.64 -8.16
C ARG A 91 -16.12 16.55 -9.40
N ALA A 92 -17.17 15.73 -9.36
CA ALA A 92 -18.13 15.60 -10.47
C ALA A 92 -19.00 16.86 -10.60
N GLY A 93 -19.26 17.55 -9.51
CA GLY A 93 -20.13 18.74 -9.45
C GLY A 93 -19.49 20.05 -9.92
N LYS A 94 -18.32 20.03 -10.60
CA LYS A 94 -17.66 21.19 -11.26
C LYS A 94 -17.72 22.49 -10.42
N GLY A 95 -17.10 22.48 -9.23
CA GLY A 95 -17.05 23.63 -8.33
C GLY A 95 -17.97 23.54 -7.12
N MET A 96 -18.66 22.42 -6.95
CA MET A 96 -19.45 22.17 -5.74
C MET A 96 -18.55 22.22 -4.49
N PRO A 97 -18.92 22.96 -3.44
CA PRO A 97 -18.23 22.92 -2.16
C PRO A 97 -18.23 21.50 -1.57
N PHE A 98 -17.13 21.11 -0.94
CA PHE A 98 -17.03 19.76 -0.35
C PHE A 98 -18.09 19.51 0.73
N GLY A 99 -18.46 20.55 1.49
CA GLY A 99 -19.53 20.46 2.50
C GLY A 99 -20.86 20.02 1.92
N ASP A 100 -21.24 20.57 0.76
CA ASP A 100 -22.51 20.24 0.08
C ASP A 100 -22.49 18.80 -0.47
N ALA A 101 -21.31 18.32 -0.87
CA ALA A 101 -21.13 16.95 -1.38
C ALA A 101 -21.26 15.88 -0.29
N LEU A 102 -21.26 16.25 0.99
CA LEU A 102 -21.50 15.34 2.11
C LEU A 102 -22.98 15.01 2.28
N ALA A 103 -23.89 15.76 1.68
CA ALA A 103 -25.31 15.54 1.80
C ALA A 103 -25.74 14.21 1.15
N PRO A 104 -26.54 13.36 1.84
CA PRO A 104 -26.91 12.02 1.34
C PRO A 104 -27.66 12.06 0.00
N ASP A 105 -28.51 13.08 -0.22
CA ASP A 105 -29.23 13.30 -1.47
C ASP A 105 -28.25 13.50 -2.64
N ARG A 106 -27.21 14.32 -2.48
CA ARG A 106 -26.18 14.54 -3.50
C ARG A 106 -25.40 13.28 -3.83
N ILE A 107 -25.09 12.48 -2.80
CA ILE A 107 -24.45 11.19 -2.98
C ILE A 107 -25.36 10.23 -3.76
N LEU A 108 -26.64 10.16 -3.40
CA LEU A 108 -27.61 9.30 -4.09
C LEU A 108 -27.82 9.71 -5.54
N ASP A 109 -27.94 11.00 -5.82
CA ASP A 109 -28.06 11.55 -7.17
C ASP A 109 -26.85 11.17 -8.03
N PHE A 110 -25.64 11.31 -7.47
CA PHE A 110 -24.40 10.91 -8.16
C PHE A 110 -24.37 9.39 -8.44
N LEU A 111 -24.76 8.57 -7.48
CA LEU A 111 -24.77 7.12 -7.63
C LEU A 111 -25.83 6.63 -8.63
N ARG A 112 -26.94 7.38 -8.79
CA ARG A 112 -28.02 7.08 -9.74
C ARG A 112 -27.83 7.72 -11.11
N ALA A 113 -26.77 8.52 -11.29
CA ALA A 113 -26.51 9.19 -12.56
C ALA A 113 -26.41 8.16 -13.72
N PRO A 114 -27.06 8.45 -14.88
CA PRO A 114 -27.03 7.54 -16.03
C PRO A 114 -25.60 7.36 -16.59
N ALA A 115 -25.43 6.29 -17.35
CA ALA A 115 -24.16 6.04 -18.02
C ALA A 115 -23.87 7.15 -19.04
N ALA A 116 -22.65 7.61 -19.13
CA ALA A 116 -22.19 8.53 -20.15
C ALA A 116 -22.29 7.88 -21.54
N LYS A 117 -22.41 8.70 -22.58
CA LYS A 117 -22.46 8.21 -23.98
C LYS A 117 -21.23 7.35 -24.28
N GLY A 118 -21.45 6.13 -24.76
CA GLY A 118 -20.38 5.16 -25.06
C GLY A 118 -19.85 4.38 -23.87
N ALA A 119 -20.37 4.61 -22.65
CA ALA A 119 -20.05 3.80 -21.49
C ALA A 119 -20.94 2.56 -21.45
N TRP A 120 -20.36 1.40 -21.11
CA TRP A 120 -21.10 0.15 -20.93
C TRP A 120 -21.68 -0.02 -19.52
N ILE A 121 -21.17 0.76 -18.56
CA ILE A 121 -21.66 0.83 -17.18
C ILE A 121 -21.63 2.26 -16.69
N ALA A 122 -22.60 2.65 -15.87
CA ALA A 122 -22.60 3.98 -15.24
C ALA A 122 -21.51 4.09 -14.18
N GLN A 123 -20.83 5.22 -14.13
CA GLN A 123 -19.82 5.50 -13.11
C GLN A 123 -20.39 5.40 -11.68
N GLY A 124 -21.63 5.88 -11.49
CA GLY A 124 -22.34 5.77 -10.22
C GLY A 124 -22.53 4.32 -9.77
N THR A 125 -22.87 3.42 -10.71
CA THR A 125 -23.05 1.98 -10.43
C THR A 125 -21.75 1.34 -9.96
N VAL A 126 -20.61 1.67 -10.60
CA VAL A 126 -19.28 1.18 -10.17
C VAL A 126 -18.99 1.62 -8.73
N TYR A 127 -19.24 2.88 -8.42
CA TYR A 127 -19.01 3.40 -7.07
C TYR A 127 -20.00 2.87 -6.04
N LEU A 128 -21.24 2.61 -6.43
CA LEU A 128 -22.21 1.95 -5.57
C LEU A 128 -21.74 0.55 -5.18
N LEU A 129 -21.35 -0.26 -6.15
CA LEU A 129 -20.83 -1.61 -5.91
C LEU A 129 -19.54 -1.57 -5.08
N GLN A 130 -18.60 -0.68 -5.41
CA GLN A 130 -17.37 -0.50 -4.64
C GLN A 130 -17.65 -0.19 -3.17
N ASN A 131 -18.54 0.78 -2.91
CA ASN A 131 -18.85 1.18 -1.53
C ASN A 131 -19.69 0.12 -0.80
N ALA A 132 -20.56 -0.61 -1.48
CA ALA A 132 -21.30 -1.73 -0.88
C ALA A 132 -20.33 -2.82 -0.37
N VAL A 133 -19.36 -3.24 -1.21
CA VAL A 133 -18.34 -4.22 -0.81
C VAL A 133 -17.43 -3.65 0.29
N LEU A 134 -17.08 -2.35 0.20
CA LEU A 134 -16.28 -1.67 1.23
C LEU A 134 -16.98 -1.71 2.59
N VAL A 135 -18.27 -1.39 2.64
CA VAL A 135 -19.05 -1.43 3.89
C VAL A 135 -19.07 -2.84 4.47
N VAL A 136 -19.31 -3.85 3.64
CA VAL A 136 -19.31 -5.26 4.11
C VAL A 136 -17.94 -5.65 4.66
N ALA A 137 -16.85 -5.34 3.97
CA ALA A 137 -15.49 -5.62 4.44
C ALA A 137 -15.16 -4.87 5.74
N ALA A 138 -15.50 -3.58 5.81
CA ALA A 138 -15.24 -2.73 6.96
C ALA A 138 -16.04 -3.17 8.19
N VAL A 139 -17.33 -3.51 8.03
CA VAL A 139 -18.20 -4.01 9.11
C VAL A 139 -17.71 -5.38 9.60
N ALA A 140 -17.28 -6.27 8.70
CA ALA A 140 -16.71 -7.55 9.08
C ALA A 140 -15.47 -7.38 9.98
N LEU A 141 -14.56 -6.45 9.63
CA LEU A 141 -13.40 -6.13 10.46
C LEU A 141 -13.80 -5.42 11.76
N LEU A 142 -14.73 -4.48 11.70
CA LEU A 142 -15.21 -3.74 12.87
C LEU A 142 -15.88 -4.65 13.90
N ALA A 143 -16.51 -5.75 13.46
CA ALA A 143 -17.10 -6.75 14.36
C ALA A 143 -16.07 -7.32 15.35
N LEU A 144 -14.76 -7.32 15.02
CA LEU A 144 -13.68 -7.71 15.94
C LEU A 144 -13.52 -6.78 17.17
N ALA A 145 -14.19 -5.62 17.19
CA ALA A 145 -14.29 -4.80 18.40
C ALA A 145 -15.04 -5.54 19.51
N ALA A 146 -16.04 -6.38 19.16
CA ALA A 146 -16.81 -7.14 20.11
C ALA A 146 -15.98 -8.30 20.70
N PRO A 147 -15.95 -8.48 22.03
CA PRO A 147 -15.19 -9.56 22.68
C PRO A 147 -15.54 -10.95 22.16
N ALA A 148 -16.81 -11.21 21.89
CA ALA A 148 -17.30 -12.49 21.36
C ALA A 148 -16.75 -12.82 19.96
N ALA A 149 -16.49 -11.81 19.10
CA ALA A 149 -15.97 -12.01 17.76
C ALA A 149 -14.45 -12.19 17.74
N ARG A 150 -13.72 -11.69 18.74
CA ARG A 150 -12.23 -11.77 18.79
C ARG A 150 -11.69 -13.19 18.74
N ARG A 151 -12.41 -14.16 19.32
CA ARG A 151 -12.07 -15.60 19.23
C ARG A 151 -12.08 -16.13 17.79
N HIS A 152 -12.75 -15.43 16.88
CA HIS A 152 -12.87 -15.81 15.47
C HIS A 152 -12.00 -14.93 14.54
N VAL A 153 -10.99 -14.22 15.08
CA VAL A 153 -10.13 -13.31 14.32
C VAL A 153 -9.56 -13.96 13.05
N ASP A 154 -9.13 -15.21 13.13
CA ASP A 154 -8.61 -15.96 11.98
C ASP A 154 -9.65 -16.07 10.84
N ARG A 155 -10.90 -16.42 11.18
CA ARG A 155 -11.97 -16.59 10.18
C ARG A 155 -12.41 -15.25 9.60
N ILE A 156 -12.59 -14.26 10.46
CA ILE A 156 -13.05 -12.92 10.05
C ILE A 156 -12.00 -12.23 9.18
N ALA A 157 -10.72 -12.28 9.57
CA ALA A 157 -9.65 -11.70 8.76
C ALA A 157 -9.54 -12.37 7.38
N LEU A 158 -9.61 -13.71 7.32
CA LEU A 158 -9.56 -14.44 6.06
C LEU A 158 -10.78 -14.21 5.18
N ALA A 159 -11.97 -14.00 5.75
CA ALA A 159 -13.19 -13.67 4.99
C ALA A 159 -13.19 -12.20 4.52
N ALA A 160 -12.68 -11.28 5.34
CA ALA A 160 -12.60 -9.86 4.99
C ALA A 160 -11.55 -9.57 3.92
N LEU A 161 -10.48 -10.37 3.82
CA LEU A 161 -9.40 -10.16 2.86
C LEU A 161 -9.88 -10.13 1.40
N PRO A 162 -10.58 -11.14 0.85
CA PRO A 162 -11.06 -11.08 -0.52
C PRO A 162 -12.04 -9.92 -0.76
N LEU A 163 -12.89 -9.62 0.21
CA LEU A 163 -13.79 -8.46 0.11
C LEU A 163 -13.01 -7.15 -0.01
N ALA A 164 -12.00 -6.95 0.84
CA ALA A 164 -11.18 -5.75 0.81
C ALA A 164 -10.37 -5.62 -0.50
N LEU A 165 -9.89 -6.73 -1.08
CA LEU A 165 -9.26 -6.75 -2.40
C LEU A 165 -10.25 -6.39 -3.51
N VAL A 166 -11.46 -6.93 -3.46
CA VAL A 166 -12.53 -6.62 -4.43
C VAL A 166 -12.88 -5.13 -4.42
N VAL A 167 -12.79 -4.44 -3.28
CA VAL A 167 -12.98 -2.97 -3.22
C VAL A 167 -12.05 -2.24 -4.20
N THR A 168 -10.78 -2.64 -4.29
CA THR A 168 -9.83 -2.00 -5.22
C THR A 168 -10.11 -2.38 -6.66
N LEU A 169 -10.43 -3.65 -6.92
CA LEU A 169 -10.72 -4.16 -8.25
C LEU A 169 -12.00 -3.55 -8.84
N VAL A 170 -13.08 -3.48 -8.07
CA VAL A 170 -14.33 -2.83 -8.51
C VAL A 170 -14.10 -1.35 -8.80
N GLY A 171 -13.36 -0.66 -7.93
CA GLY A 171 -13.04 0.76 -8.13
C GLY A 171 -12.19 1.05 -9.38
N ALA A 172 -11.51 0.03 -9.91
CA ALA A 172 -10.70 0.12 -11.13
C ALA A 172 -11.46 -0.25 -12.40
N VAL A 173 -12.69 -0.75 -12.30
CA VAL A 173 -13.50 -1.12 -13.48
C VAL A 173 -13.68 0.11 -14.37
N PRO A 174 -13.16 0.09 -15.62
CA PRO A 174 -13.32 1.20 -16.54
C PRO A 174 -14.76 1.27 -17.04
N THR A 175 -15.33 2.45 -17.13
CA THR A 175 -16.70 2.64 -17.62
C THR A 175 -16.80 2.52 -19.15
N THR A 176 -15.69 2.69 -19.86
CA THR A 176 -15.55 2.44 -21.30
C THR A 176 -14.55 1.32 -21.51
N VAL A 177 -14.75 0.50 -22.53
CA VAL A 177 -13.81 -0.58 -22.85
C VAL A 177 -12.44 0.01 -23.19
N PRO A 178 -11.35 -0.42 -22.52
CA PRO A 178 -10.02 0.09 -22.81
C PRO A 178 -9.61 -0.20 -24.26
N ALA A 179 -9.15 0.83 -24.96
CA ALA A 179 -8.69 0.69 -26.34
C ALA A 179 -7.23 0.23 -26.37
N GLY A 180 -7.02 -1.02 -26.80
CA GLY A 180 -5.68 -1.57 -26.99
C GLY A 180 -4.99 -2.09 -25.73
N LEU A 181 -3.87 -2.77 -25.93
CA LEU A 181 -3.07 -3.44 -24.89
C LEU A 181 -2.53 -2.47 -23.85
N ASP A 182 -2.11 -1.28 -24.27
CA ASP A 182 -1.55 -0.26 -23.36
C ASP A 182 -2.52 0.19 -22.26
N ALA A 183 -3.81 0.32 -22.61
CA ALA A 183 -4.81 0.73 -21.64
C ALA A 183 -5.06 -0.39 -20.60
N TRP A 184 -5.06 -1.66 -21.04
CA TRP A 184 -5.16 -2.81 -20.16
C TRP A 184 -3.95 -2.96 -19.26
N LEU A 185 -2.73 -2.83 -19.81
CA LEU A 185 -1.49 -2.88 -19.03
C LEU A 185 -1.45 -1.76 -17.99
N ASN A 186 -1.90 -0.55 -18.35
CA ASN A 186 -1.97 0.55 -17.39
C ASN A 186 -2.89 0.24 -16.22
N LEU A 187 -4.04 -0.37 -16.48
CA LEU A 187 -4.99 -0.80 -15.45
C LEU A 187 -4.34 -1.84 -14.52
N VAL A 188 -3.69 -2.85 -15.08
CA VAL A 188 -3.03 -3.92 -14.31
C VAL A 188 -1.89 -3.36 -13.46
N PHE A 189 -1.02 -2.53 -14.03
CA PHE A 189 0.08 -1.92 -13.30
C PHE A 189 -0.38 -0.94 -12.22
N ASP A 190 -1.45 -0.17 -12.47
CA ASP A 190 -2.04 0.71 -11.45
C ASP A 190 -2.59 -0.09 -10.27
N GLN A 191 -3.33 -1.19 -10.53
CA GLN A 191 -3.83 -2.06 -9.47
C GLN A 191 -2.72 -2.79 -8.72
N ALA A 192 -1.72 -3.32 -9.42
CA ALA A 192 -0.56 -3.95 -8.81
C ALA A 192 0.20 -2.97 -7.90
N HIS A 193 0.35 -1.71 -8.36
CA HIS A 193 0.97 -0.62 -7.58
C HIS A 193 0.19 -0.32 -6.29
N ILE A 194 -1.13 -0.13 -6.42
CA ILE A 194 -2.01 0.17 -5.29
C ILE A 194 -1.99 -0.98 -4.28
N VAL A 195 -2.25 -2.21 -4.72
CA VAL A 195 -2.34 -3.38 -3.83
C VAL A 195 -1.03 -3.61 -3.11
N SER A 196 0.10 -3.57 -3.82
CA SER A 196 1.41 -3.78 -3.19
C SER A 196 1.78 -2.66 -2.21
N GLY A 197 1.48 -1.41 -2.53
CA GLY A 197 1.70 -0.28 -1.63
C GLY A 197 0.89 -0.38 -0.34
N VAL A 198 -0.41 -0.72 -0.43
CA VAL A 198 -1.28 -0.86 0.75
C VAL A 198 -0.93 -2.11 1.57
N VAL A 199 -0.50 -3.21 0.93
CA VAL A 199 -0.03 -4.43 1.62
C VAL A 199 1.24 -4.13 2.41
N TRP A 200 2.20 -3.45 1.80
CA TRP A 200 3.45 -3.11 2.46
C TRP A 200 3.23 -2.20 3.67
N LEU A 201 2.57 -1.05 3.46
CA LEU A 201 2.34 -0.08 4.54
C LEU A 201 1.44 -0.65 5.66
N GLY A 202 0.35 -1.31 5.30
CA GLY A 202 -0.56 -1.88 6.30
C GLY A 202 0.06 -3.03 7.08
N GLY A 203 0.94 -3.81 6.45
CA GLY A 203 1.71 -4.85 7.11
C GLY A 203 2.69 -4.27 8.13
N LEU A 204 3.48 -3.26 7.75
CA LEU A 204 4.37 -2.54 8.69
C LEU A 204 3.59 -1.97 9.88
N ALA A 205 2.46 -1.31 9.61
CA ALA A 205 1.63 -0.70 10.65
C ALA A 205 1.04 -1.76 11.62
N LEU A 206 0.59 -2.92 11.12
CA LEU A 206 0.15 -4.02 11.97
C LEU A 206 1.30 -4.52 12.86
N LEU A 207 2.47 -4.79 12.29
CA LEU A 207 3.61 -5.34 13.04
C LEU A 207 4.08 -4.36 14.14
N VAL A 208 4.11 -3.07 13.86
CA VAL A 208 4.39 -2.03 14.87
C VAL A 208 3.34 -2.04 15.98
N ALA A 209 2.06 -2.14 15.62
CA ALA A 209 0.98 -2.20 16.60
C ALA A 209 1.10 -3.45 17.50
N LEU A 210 1.50 -4.60 16.93
CA LEU A 210 1.74 -5.84 17.67
C LEU A 210 2.99 -5.74 18.56
N ALA A 211 4.09 -5.16 18.07
CA ALA A 211 5.31 -4.95 18.85
C ALA A 211 5.09 -4.05 20.08
N GLY A 212 4.05 -3.22 20.06
CA GLY A 212 3.63 -2.43 21.22
C GLY A 212 3.19 -3.28 22.43
N THR A 213 2.94 -4.59 22.26
CA THR A 213 2.57 -5.50 23.35
C THR A 213 3.76 -6.14 24.07
N ARG A 214 4.99 -5.79 23.68
CA ARG A 214 6.24 -6.42 24.16
C ARG A 214 6.34 -6.63 25.69
N GLY A 215 5.84 -5.68 26.47
CA GLY A 215 5.87 -5.78 27.94
C GLY A 215 4.89 -6.81 28.55
N ARG A 216 4.13 -7.50 27.71
CA ARG A 216 3.16 -8.56 28.12
C ARG A 216 3.56 -9.93 27.60
N LEU A 217 4.66 -10.02 26.86
CA LEU A 217 5.16 -11.25 26.23
C LEU A 217 6.22 -11.88 27.12
N GLY A 218 6.30 -13.21 27.07
CA GLY A 218 7.32 -14.00 27.76
C GLY A 218 8.70 -13.91 27.10
N ASP A 219 9.71 -14.45 27.78
CA ASP A 219 11.12 -14.40 27.35
C ASP A 219 11.34 -15.13 26.01
N GLY A 220 10.55 -16.18 25.72
CA GLY A 220 10.57 -16.93 24.46
C GLY A 220 10.02 -16.16 23.23
N ALA A 221 9.37 -15.02 23.43
CA ALA A 221 8.77 -14.24 22.35
C ALA A 221 9.77 -13.76 21.27
N GLY A 222 11.07 -13.71 21.59
CA GLY A 222 12.12 -13.38 20.64
C GLY A 222 12.15 -14.29 19.42
N LEU A 223 11.94 -15.60 19.61
CA LEU A 223 11.90 -16.60 18.54
C LEU A 223 10.68 -16.41 17.64
N LEU A 224 9.51 -16.22 18.24
CA LEU A 224 8.28 -15.90 17.52
C LEU A 224 8.44 -14.66 16.64
N TRP A 225 9.00 -13.59 17.20
CA TRP A 225 9.19 -12.34 16.46
C TRP A 225 10.25 -12.46 15.36
N ALA A 226 11.30 -13.24 15.55
CA ALA A 226 12.27 -13.54 14.50
C ALA A 226 11.60 -14.24 13.30
N ASP A 227 10.67 -15.19 13.53
CA ASP A 227 9.91 -15.85 12.46
C ASP A 227 8.93 -14.88 11.78
N VAL A 228 8.22 -14.04 12.55
CA VAL A 228 7.32 -13.00 12.02
C VAL A 228 8.08 -12.04 11.10
N TRP A 229 9.24 -11.51 11.53
CA TRP A 229 10.03 -10.58 10.73
C TRP A 229 10.59 -11.23 9.47
N ARG A 230 11.05 -12.48 9.55
CA ARG A 230 11.54 -13.23 8.38
C ARG A 230 10.44 -13.42 7.34
N ARG A 231 9.24 -13.84 7.75
CA ARG A 231 8.08 -14.02 6.84
C ARG A 231 7.65 -12.69 6.22
N PHE A 232 7.57 -11.64 7.02
CA PHE A 232 7.20 -10.32 6.52
C PHE A 232 8.24 -9.76 5.54
N GLY A 233 9.51 -10.03 5.76
CA GLY A 233 10.59 -9.65 4.84
C GLY A 233 10.35 -10.15 3.41
N LEU A 234 9.85 -11.39 3.24
CA LEU A 234 9.48 -11.92 1.94
C LEU A 234 8.30 -11.17 1.31
N VAL A 235 7.25 -10.91 2.09
CA VAL A 235 6.09 -10.13 1.63
C VAL A 235 6.53 -8.72 1.22
N ALA A 236 7.33 -8.06 2.04
CA ALA A 236 7.86 -6.73 1.77
C ALA A 236 8.70 -6.68 0.49
N MET A 237 9.58 -7.67 0.26
CA MET A 237 10.38 -7.74 -0.98
C MET A 237 9.51 -7.84 -2.23
N VAL A 238 8.48 -8.69 -2.21
CA VAL A 238 7.54 -8.80 -3.34
C VAL A 238 6.81 -7.48 -3.56
N CYS A 239 6.34 -6.84 -2.48
CA CYS A 239 5.66 -5.55 -2.57
C CYS A 239 6.58 -4.46 -3.13
N VAL A 240 7.81 -4.34 -2.63
CA VAL A 240 8.81 -3.36 -3.11
C VAL A 240 9.12 -3.58 -4.60
N GLY A 241 9.37 -4.82 -5.01
CA GLY A 241 9.59 -5.15 -6.41
C GLY A 241 8.43 -4.72 -7.29
N THR A 242 7.20 -5.09 -6.90
CA THR A 242 5.99 -4.75 -7.64
C THR A 242 5.74 -3.24 -7.71
N VAL A 243 5.89 -2.52 -6.57
CA VAL A 243 5.75 -1.05 -6.51
C VAL A 243 6.77 -0.36 -7.40
N THR A 244 8.01 -0.87 -7.43
CA THR A 244 9.07 -0.27 -8.25
C THR A 244 8.81 -0.46 -9.74
N VAL A 245 8.50 -1.69 -10.18
CA VAL A 245 8.19 -1.97 -11.60
C VAL A 245 6.97 -1.19 -12.07
N SER A 246 5.86 -1.29 -11.32
CA SER A 246 4.63 -0.60 -11.68
C SER A 246 4.76 0.92 -11.57
N GLY A 247 5.49 1.42 -10.57
CA GLY A 247 5.75 2.85 -10.41
C GLY A 247 6.59 3.44 -11.54
N LEU A 248 7.58 2.71 -12.04
CA LEU A 248 8.38 3.15 -13.19
C LEU A 248 7.53 3.17 -14.47
N TRP A 249 6.69 2.14 -14.70
CA TRP A 249 5.73 2.11 -15.80
C TRP A 249 4.82 3.35 -15.78
N LEU A 250 4.18 3.61 -14.64
CA LEU A 250 3.27 4.74 -14.47
C LEU A 250 3.99 6.09 -14.64
N SER A 251 5.22 6.21 -14.10
CA SER A 251 6.03 7.43 -14.24
C SER A 251 6.41 7.69 -15.68
N TRP A 252 6.86 6.66 -16.40
CA TRP A 252 7.20 6.77 -17.82
C TRP A 252 6.03 7.26 -18.67
N LYS A 253 4.82 6.78 -18.36
CA LYS A 253 3.62 7.16 -19.11
C LYS A 253 3.25 8.63 -18.92
N HIS A 254 3.54 9.21 -17.75
CA HIS A 254 3.15 10.57 -17.39
C HIS A 254 4.29 11.61 -17.52
N VAL A 255 5.55 11.18 -17.64
CA VAL A 255 6.72 12.05 -17.78
C VAL A 255 7.29 11.90 -19.19
N GLY A 256 7.44 12.99 -19.91
CA GLY A 256 7.96 13.00 -21.30
C GLY A 256 9.48 13.16 -21.38
N GLY A 257 10.09 13.74 -20.37
CA GLY A 257 11.52 13.96 -20.27
C GLY A 257 11.97 14.20 -18.84
N ILE A 258 13.22 13.85 -18.52
CA ILE A 258 13.76 13.93 -17.16
C ILE A 258 13.66 15.37 -16.60
N SER A 259 13.85 16.39 -17.42
CA SER A 259 13.72 17.80 -17.00
C SER A 259 12.34 18.13 -16.43
N GLN A 260 11.28 17.46 -16.88
CA GLN A 260 9.93 17.68 -16.39
C GLN A 260 9.75 17.30 -14.90
N LEU A 261 10.68 16.52 -14.33
CA LEU A 261 10.65 16.19 -12.91
C LEU A 261 10.87 17.40 -12.00
N TRP A 262 11.50 18.46 -12.47
CA TRP A 262 11.73 19.69 -11.71
C TRP A 262 11.14 20.94 -12.34
N THR A 263 10.66 20.87 -13.59
CA THR A 263 10.05 22.01 -14.28
C THR A 263 8.53 22.01 -14.25
N THR A 264 7.89 20.94 -13.78
CA THR A 264 6.42 20.81 -13.69
C THR A 264 5.99 20.50 -12.25
N GLY A 265 4.81 20.96 -11.86
CA GLY A 265 4.25 20.69 -10.53
C GLY A 265 4.00 19.19 -10.30
N TYR A 266 3.49 18.48 -11.32
CA TYR A 266 3.37 17.02 -11.32
C TYR A 266 4.73 16.35 -11.11
N GLY A 267 5.76 16.78 -11.85
CA GLY A 267 7.10 16.22 -11.78
C GLY A 267 7.73 16.39 -10.41
N VAL A 268 7.64 17.59 -9.82
CA VAL A 268 8.14 17.85 -8.45
C VAL A 268 7.45 16.94 -7.43
N ALA A 269 6.11 16.81 -7.49
CA ALA A 269 5.38 15.92 -6.59
C ALA A 269 5.81 14.45 -6.79
N LEU A 270 6.01 14.01 -8.02
CA LEU A 270 6.52 12.67 -8.34
C LEU A 270 7.94 12.47 -7.79
N LEU A 271 8.83 13.44 -7.97
CA LEU A 271 10.21 13.38 -7.45
C LEU A 271 10.23 13.25 -5.93
N VAL A 272 9.43 14.06 -5.21
CA VAL A 272 9.28 13.95 -3.76
C VAL A 272 8.80 12.56 -3.38
N LYS A 273 7.79 12.01 -4.07
CA LYS A 273 7.31 10.64 -3.82
C LYS A 273 8.40 9.60 -4.04
N VAL A 274 9.18 9.70 -5.12
CA VAL A 274 10.27 8.77 -5.43
C VAL A 274 11.35 8.82 -4.34
N LEU A 275 11.73 10.01 -3.88
CA LEU A 275 12.71 10.18 -2.80
C LEU A 275 12.22 9.58 -1.48
N LEU A 276 10.94 9.77 -1.12
CA LEU A 276 10.35 9.15 0.06
C LEU A 276 10.33 7.61 -0.05
N VAL A 277 9.97 7.06 -1.22
CA VAL A 277 10.01 5.61 -1.46
C VAL A 277 11.44 5.09 -1.43
N ALA A 278 12.41 5.80 -1.98
CA ALA A 278 13.82 5.43 -1.92
C ALA A 278 14.34 5.38 -0.47
N ALA A 279 13.96 6.35 0.37
CA ALA A 279 14.27 6.35 1.80
C ALA A 279 13.63 5.15 2.51
N LEU A 280 12.39 4.81 2.17
CA LEU A 280 11.67 3.66 2.70
C LEU A 280 12.35 2.33 2.30
N VAL A 281 12.76 2.19 1.05
CA VAL A 281 13.51 1.02 0.55
C VAL A 281 14.87 0.91 1.21
N ALA A 282 15.57 2.03 1.43
CA ALA A 282 16.85 2.06 2.13
C ALA A 282 16.70 1.60 3.60
N ALA A 283 15.65 2.03 4.30
CA ALA A 283 15.36 1.56 5.65
C ALA A 283 15.05 0.05 5.67
N GLY A 284 14.24 -0.45 4.73
CA GLY A 284 13.97 -1.88 4.58
C GLY A 284 15.25 -2.69 4.25
N ALA A 285 16.11 -2.18 3.38
CA ALA A 285 17.39 -2.80 3.07
C ALA A 285 18.31 -2.86 4.31
N PHE A 286 18.36 -1.79 5.11
CA PHE A 286 19.06 -1.78 6.39
C PHE A 286 18.52 -2.88 7.33
N ASN A 287 17.21 -3.02 7.45
CA ASN A 287 16.59 -4.07 8.25
C ASN A 287 17.01 -5.47 7.74
N GLN A 288 16.97 -5.69 6.43
CA GLN A 288 17.27 -6.99 5.83
C GLN A 288 18.76 -7.35 5.88
N LEU A 289 19.64 -6.41 5.59
CA LEU A 289 21.07 -6.68 5.43
C LEU A 289 21.87 -6.54 6.73
N TRP A 290 21.43 -5.71 7.64
CA TRP A 290 22.16 -5.44 8.88
C TRP A 290 21.51 -6.04 10.13
N LEU A 291 20.20 -5.90 10.27
CA LEU A 291 19.50 -6.31 11.50
C LEU A 291 19.13 -7.80 11.46
N MET A 292 18.62 -8.30 10.33
CA MET A 292 18.22 -9.69 10.21
C MET A 292 19.36 -10.70 10.42
N PRO A 293 20.59 -10.52 9.89
CA PRO A 293 21.70 -11.43 10.17
C PRO A 293 22.10 -11.47 11.66
N ARG A 294 21.90 -10.37 12.39
CA ARG A 294 22.13 -10.32 13.85
C ARG A 294 21.09 -11.13 14.63
N ILE A 295 19.83 -11.03 14.21
CA ILE A 295 18.73 -11.82 14.79
C ILE A 295 18.99 -13.32 14.55
N VAL A 296 19.40 -13.70 13.35
CA VAL A 296 19.71 -15.11 13.02
C VAL A 296 20.88 -15.64 13.86
N ARG A 297 21.91 -14.83 14.07
CA ARG A 297 23.06 -15.21 14.92
C ARG A 297 22.66 -15.36 16.39
N ALA A 298 21.94 -14.40 16.95
CA ALA A 298 21.45 -14.48 18.32
C ALA A 298 20.56 -15.71 18.54
N ARG A 299 19.75 -16.07 17.53
CA ARG A 299 18.94 -17.31 17.56
C ARG A 299 19.82 -18.57 17.59
N GLY A 300 20.87 -18.62 16.77
CA GLY A 300 21.78 -19.78 16.70
C GLY A 300 22.68 -19.94 17.94
N ALA A 301 22.87 -18.88 18.70
CA ALA A 301 23.66 -18.87 19.95
C ALA A 301 22.80 -19.07 21.22
N ASP A 302 21.48 -19.31 21.08
CA ASP A 302 20.50 -19.37 22.18
C ASP A 302 20.54 -18.13 23.11
N ASP A 303 21.02 -16.99 22.60
CA ASP A 303 21.06 -15.71 23.32
C ASP A 303 19.68 -15.04 23.31
N THR A 304 18.80 -15.52 24.20
CA THR A 304 17.42 -15.03 24.32
C THR A 304 17.34 -13.54 24.66
N GLY A 305 18.30 -13.01 25.43
CA GLY A 305 18.35 -11.60 25.82
C GLY A 305 18.65 -10.67 24.64
N SER A 306 19.68 -10.97 23.85
CA SER A 306 20.02 -10.24 22.63
C SER A 306 18.92 -10.39 21.57
N LEU A 307 18.31 -11.58 21.44
CA LEU A 307 17.22 -11.84 20.51
C LEU A 307 16.01 -10.98 20.82
N LEU A 308 15.57 -10.96 22.08
CA LEU A 308 14.44 -10.15 22.52
C LEU A 308 14.71 -8.64 22.32
N HIS A 309 15.92 -8.18 22.64
CA HIS A 309 16.29 -6.79 22.48
C HIS A 309 16.31 -6.35 21.01
N LEU A 310 16.87 -7.15 20.11
CA LEU A 310 16.92 -6.84 18.68
C LEU A 310 15.53 -6.87 18.05
N THR A 311 14.72 -7.90 18.32
CA THR A 311 13.43 -8.10 17.65
C THR A 311 12.31 -7.19 18.17
N LEU A 312 12.34 -6.81 19.45
CA LEU A 312 11.24 -6.07 20.08
C LEU A 312 11.59 -4.65 20.53
N ARG A 313 12.87 -4.27 20.56
CA ARG A 313 13.27 -2.94 20.98
C ARG A 313 13.89 -2.09 19.86
N HIS A 314 14.76 -2.66 19.03
CA HIS A 314 15.40 -1.93 17.93
C HIS A 314 14.57 -1.98 16.65
N PHE A 315 14.17 -3.16 16.22
CA PHE A 315 13.42 -3.35 14.97
C PHE A 315 12.15 -2.47 14.89
N PRO A 316 11.27 -2.43 15.91
CA PRO A 316 10.05 -1.62 15.82
C PRO A 316 10.32 -0.11 15.71
N LYS A 317 11.46 0.40 16.20
CA LYS A 317 11.80 1.82 16.06
C LYS A 317 12.07 2.21 14.61
N VAL A 318 12.79 1.36 13.87
CA VAL A 318 13.05 1.58 12.44
C VAL A 318 11.74 1.46 11.66
N VAL A 319 10.92 0.46 11.96
CA VAL A 319 9.62 0.24 11.29
C VAL A 319 8.64 1.39 11.57
N TRP A 320 8.68 2.05 12.74
CA TRP A 320 7.92 3.28 12.96
C TRP A 320 8.32 4.39 11.99
N GLY A 321 9.62 4.54 11.73
CA GLY A 321 10.12 5.47 10.70
C GLY A 321 9.61 5.10 9.30
N GLU A 322 9.61 3.80 8.96
CA GLU A 322 9.07 3.30 7.70
C GLU A 322 7.55 3.60 7.58
N VAL A 323 6.77 3.38 8.62
CA VAL A 323 5.34 3.73 8.64
C VAL A 323 5.13 5.22 8.43
N ALA A 324 5.90 6.07 9.11
CA ALA A 324 5.79 7.52 8.95
C ALA A 324 6.14 7.97 7.52
N LEU A 325 7.20 7.42 6.92
CA LEU A 325 7.53 7.64 5.50
C LEU A 325 6.43 7.16 4.57
N GLY A 326 5.85 5.99 4.83
CA GLY A 326 4.73 5.45 4.04
C GLY A 326 3.49 6.35 4.11
N VAL A 327 3.16 6.91 5.27
CA VAL A 327 2.08 7.89 5.42
C VAL A 327 2.41 9.17 4.63
N ALA A 328 3.65 9.63 4.66
CA ALA A 328 4.09 10.78 3.86
C ALA A 328 3.95 10.51 2.35
N VAL A 329 4.30 9.30 1.88
CA VAL A 329 4.05 8.88 0.48
C VAL A 329 2.57 8.98 0.13
N LEU A 330 1.66 8.51 1.00
CA LEU A 330 0.22 8.63 0.77
C LEU A 330 -0.24 10.09 0.72
N ALA A 331 0.31 10.96 1.58
CA ALA A 331 -0.02 12.39 1.62
C ALA A 331 0.42 13.15 0.35
N VAL A 332 1.45 12.67 -0.34
CA VAL A 332 1.92 13.24 -1.61
C VAL A 332 1.04 12.80 -2.80
N MET A 333 0.33 11.66 -2.73
CA MET A 333 -0.46 11.12 -3.84
C MET A 333 -1.50 12.10 -4.43
N PRO A 334 -2.22 12.92 -3.67
CA PRO A 334 -3.18 13.89 -4.23
C PRO A 334 -2.54 14.98 -5.11
N PHE A 335 -1.25 15.27 -4.90
CA PHE A 335 -0.49 16.25 -5.68
C PHE A 335 -0.07 15.69 -7.04
N ILE A 336 -0.06 14.37 -7.22
CA ILE A 336 0.23 13.71 -8.50
C ILE A 336 -1.09 13.57 -9.26
N SER A 337 -1.59 14.68 -9.80
CA SER A 337 -2.82 14.74 -10.60
C SER A 337 -2.51 15.30 -11.99
N GLY A 338 -3.04 14.69 -13.05
CA GLY A 338 -2.71 15.07 -14.42
C GLY A 338 -1.44 14.36 -14.92
N SER A 339 -0.59 15.08 -15.65
CA SER A 339 0.62 14.56 -16.26
C SER A 339 1.64 15.68 -16.49
N ALA A 340 2.90 15.43 -16.20
CA ALA A 340 3.99 16.36 -16.51
C ALA A 340 4.06 16.68 -18.02
N ARG A 341 3.73 15.70 -18.87
CA ARG A 341 3.65 15.92 -20.34
C ARG A 341 2.60 16.95 -20.71
N THR A 342 1.41 16.89 -20.12
CA THR A 342 0.32 17.81 -20.37
C THR A 342 0.67 19.22 -19.89
N GLU A 343 1.28 19.35 -18.71
CA GLU A 343 1.75 20.62 -18.16
C GLU A 343 2.83 21.26 -19.06
N ALA A 344 3.73 20.44 -19.61
CA ALA A 344 4.80 20.93 -20.48
C ALA A 344 4.37 21.15 -21.95
N GLY A 345 3.09 20.97 -22.27
CA GLY A 345 2.59 21.13 -23.64
C GLY A 345 3.11 20.13 -24.67
N SER A 346 3.67 19.01 -24.22
CA SER A 346 4.26 17.97 -25.08
C SER A 346 3.52 16.63 -24.95
N PRO A 347 2.35 16.46 -25.56
CA PRO A 347 1.52 15.26 -25.37
C PRO A 347 1.99 14.03 -26.15
N LYS A 348 3.21 14.02 -26.73
CA LYS A 348 3.70 12.85 -27.50
C LYS A 348 3.67 11.57 -26.70
N ALA A 349 2.94 10.56 -27.19
CA ALA A 349 2.90 9.24 -26.64
C ALA A 349 4.27 8.53 -26.82
N VAL A 350 4.71 7.80 -25.80
CA VAL A 350 5.86 6.88 -25.90
C VAL A 350 5.41 5.61 -26.58
N SER A 351 6.27 5.02 -27.42
CA SER A 351 5.92 3.78 -28.12
C SER A 351 5.77 2.63 -27.12
N SER A 352 4.73 1.83 -27.31
CA SER A 352 4.43 0.66 -26.48
C SER A 352 5.57 -0.35 -26.44
N GLY A 353 6.30 -0.52 -27.55
CA GLY A 353 7.46 -1.43 -27.63
C GLY A 353 8.61 -1.02 -26.71
N THR A 354 8.92 0.28 -26.64
CA THR A 354 9.96 0.80 -25.73
C THR A 354 9.56 0.62 -24.27
N LEU A 355 8.27 0.84 -23.95
CA LEU A 355 7.73 0.63 -22.59
C LEU A 355 7.80 -0.83 -22.18
N LEU A 356 7.39 -1.75 -23.06
CA LEU A 356 7.42 -3.19 -22.77
C LEU A 356 8.85 -3.69 -22.60
N ALA A 357 9.77 -3.29 -23.48
CA ALA A 357 11.17 -3.69 -23.40
C ALA A 357 11.84 -3.14 -22.12
N GLY A 358 11.63 -1.85 -21.80
CA GLY A 358 12.13 -1.23 -20.57
C GLY A 358 11.53 -1.84 -19.30
N GLY A 359 10.22 -2.09 -19.31
CA GLY A 359 9.50 -2.75 -18.20
C GLY A 359 9.98 -4.19 -17.98
N ALA A 360 10.18 -4.95 -19.05
CA ALA A 360 10.71 -6.32 -18.97
C ALA A 360 12.15 -6.33 -18.43
N ALA A 361 13.03 -5.46 -18.95
CA ALA A 361 14.40 -5.32 -18.47
C ALA A 361 14.47 -4.97 -16.98
N LEU A 362 13.63 -4.05 -16.53
CA LEU A 362 13.54 -3.67 -15.12
C LEU A 362 13.01 -4.82 -14.25
N THR A 363 11.98 -5.52 -14.71
CA THR A 363 11.43 -6.68 -13.99
C THR A 363 12.48 -7.75 -13.80
N LEU A 364 13.26 -8.05 -14.85
CA LEU A 364 14.38 -8.99 -14.78
C LEU A 364 15.49 -8.52 -13.84
N ALA A 365 15.87 -7.23 -13.90
CA ALA A 365 16.87 -6.64 -13.01
C ALA A 365 16.44 -6.71 -11.54
N LEU A 366 15.17 -6.41 -11.24
CA LEU A 366 14.61 -6.51 -9.89
C LEU A 366 14.52 -7.97 -9.42
N ALA A 367 14.05 -8.88 -10.26
CA ALA A 367 14.01 -10.30 -9.92
C ALA A 367 15.41 -10.83 -9.63
N ALA A 368 16.40 -10.46 -10.43
CA ALA A 368 17.80 -10.81 -10.19
C ALA A 368 18.36 -10.21 -8.90
N SER A 369 18.03 -8.93 -8.62
CA SER A 369 18.41 -8.25 -7.37
C SER A 369 17.79 -8.91 -6.14
N LEU A 370 16.51 -9.24 -6.18
CA LEU A 370 15.81 -9.95 -5.10
C LEU A 370 16.41 -11.34 -4.89
N TYR A 371 16.63 -12.08 -5.98
CA TYR A 371 17.29 -13.40 -5.92
C TYR A 371 18.71 -13.31 -5.32
N ALA A 372 19.51 -12.33 -5.77
CA ALA A 372 20.85 -12.09 -5.23
C ALA A 372 20.81 -11.74 -3.74
N THR A 373 19.84 -10.92 -3.30
CA THR A 373 19.67 -10.54 -1.90
C THR A 373 19.34 -11.76 -1.03
N VAL A 374 18.42 -12.63 -1.48
CA VAL A 374 18.10 -13.87 -0.77
C VAL A 374 19.31 -14.79 -0.69
N ARG A 375 20.00 -15.02 -1.80
CA ARG A 375 21.22 -15.85 -1.85
C ARG A 375 22.34 -15.32 -0.96
N MET A 376 22.52 -13.99 -0.94
CA MET A 376 23.53 -13.35 -0.10
C MET A 376 23.19 -13.46 1.38
N SER A 377 21.91 -13.29 1.74
CA SER A 377 21.43 -13.49 3.11
C SER A 377 21.66 -14.94 3.58
N ASP A 378 21.34 -15.93 2.74
CA ASP A 378 21.57 -17.36 3.03
C ASP A 378 23.06 -17.70 3.13
N ALA A 379 23.90 -17.11 2.27
CA ALA A 379 25.36 -17.32 2.31
C ALA A 379 25.99 -16.74 3.57
N LEU A 380 25.55 -15.54 3.97
CA LEU A 380 26.01 -14.90 5.21
C LEU A 380 25.58 -15.71 6.45
N ALA A 381 24.37 -16.26 6.46
CA ALA A 381 23.88 -17.10 7.54
C ALA A 381 24.71 -18.40 7.64
N ARG A 382 25.06 -19.04 6.51
CA ARG A 382 25.91 -20.25 6.50
C ARG A 382 27.34 -19.99 6.95
N ARG A 383 27.96 -18.89 6.51
CA ARG A 383 29.32 -18.51 6.95
C ARG A 383 29.40 -18.25 8.45
N SER A 384 28.34 -17.66 9.02
CA SER A 384 28.24 -17.41 10.45
C SER A 384 28.10 -18.71 11.27
N ALA A 385 27.43 -19.74 10.74
CA ALA A 385 27.28 -21.04 11.39
C ALA A 385 28.62 -21.80 11.43
N VAL A 386 29.41 -21.76 10.35
CA VAL A 386 30.74 -22.42 10.29
C VAL A 386 31.75 -21.73 11.22
N ALA A 387 31.70 -20.39 11.35
CA ALA A 387 32.59 -19.65 12.23
C ALA A 387 32.29 -19.83 13.73
N SER A 388 31.12 -20.34 14.11
CA SER A 388 30.73 -20.63 15.50
C SER A 388 31.09 -22.08 15.92
N THR A 389 31.49 -22.94 15.00
CA THR A 389 31.89 -24.33 15.23
C THR A 389 33.42 -24.53 15.16
N ALA A 390 34.16 -23.52 14.78
CA ALA A 390 35.63 -23.44 14.84
C ALA A 390 36.12 -22.62 16.03
#